data_e90c70543c6098ff7e9dc18a09685ccc
#
_entry.id   e90c70543c6098ff7e9dc18a09685ccc
#
_cell.length_a   1.000
_cell.length_b   1.000
_cell.length_c   1.000
_cell.angle_alpha   90.00
_cell.angle_beta   90.00
_cell.angle_gamma   90.00
#
_symmetry.space_group_name_H-M   'P 1'
#
loop_
_entity.id
_entity.type
_entity.pdbx_description
1 polymer ?
#
loop_
_entity_poly.entity_id
_entity_poly.type
_entity_poly.pdbx_seq_one_letter_code
_entity_poly.pdbx_strand_id
1 'polypeptide(L)'
;CTTAGAIVLAMFLANLFKGFFTVIDPTGVTFEPGETAGFMDTLVDIFPSNIIAPFANASMLQVIVAALLFGFGILAAGEKGRPAAALVDSLTEFCLILPVVAENGPQILGNLGLVLLCAYIGYFLHAVIVYSATVKALGGVSPLAFFKGMFPAMAMAFSSASSVGTLPLNLECTERLGARRDIASFVLPLGATINMDGTAIYQGVCAVFIATCYGVDLTLGQMITIVLTATLASIGTAGVPGSGVVM
;
A
#
# COMPACT_ATOMS: atom_id res chain seq x y z
N CYS A 1 -1.75 -13.23 -11.64
CA CYS A 1 -1.39 -14.50 -10.94
C CYS A 1 -0.26 -14.31 -9.93
N THR A 2 0.75 -13.45 -10.18
CA THR A 2 1.85 -13.18 -9.22
C THR A 2 1.35 -12.53 -7.94
N THR A 3 0.42 -11.57 -8.04
CA THR A 3 -0.16 -10.85 -6.91
C THR A 3 -0.90 -11.76 -5.93
N ALA A 4 -1.72 -12.70 -6.42
CA ALA A 4 -2.38 -13.67 -5.54
C ALA A 4 -1.38 -14.59 -4.84
N GLY A 5 -0.33 -15.04 -5.55
CA GLY A 5 0.78 -15.80 -4.97
C GLY A 5 1.55 -14.99 -3.91
N ALA A 6 1.73 -13.69 -4.15
CA ALA A 6 2.36 -12.78 -3.21
C ALA A 6 1.59 -12.69 -1.89
N ILE A 7 0.25 -12.56 -1.95
CA ILE A 7 -0.59 -12.48 -0.76
C ILE A 7 -0.59 -13.81 0.01
N VAL A 8 -0.70 -14.94 -0.69
CA VAL A 8 -0.64 -16.27 -0.04
C VAL A 8 0.67 -16.45 0.72
N LEU A 9 1.81 -16.09 0.10
CA LEU A 9 3.11 -16.12 0.75
C LEU A 9 3.17 -15.18 1.96
N ALA A 10 2.64 -13.97 1.84
CA ALA A 10 2.61 -12.97 2.91
C ALA A 10 1.78 -13.46 4.10
N MET A 11 0.59 -14.02 3.85
CA MET A 11 -0.28 -14.54 4.90
C MET A 11 0.32 -15.78 5.58
N PHE A 12 1.00 -16.64 4.84
CA PHE A 12 1.73 -17.76 5.42
C PHE A 12 2.82 -17.28 6.39
N LEU A 13 3.64 -16.32 5.97
CA LEU A 13 4.66 -15.72 6.81
C LEU A 13 4.06 -15.02 8.04
N ALA A 14 3.02 -14.20 7.86
CA ALA A 14 2.38 -13.51 8.97
C ALA A 14 1.78 -14.50 9.99
N ASN A 15 1.16 -15.61 9.54
CA ASN A 15 0.69 -16.68 10.42
C ASN A 15 1.85 -17.38 11.16
N LEU A 16 2.99 -17.57 10.54
CA LEU A 16 4.18 -18.14 11.18
C LEU A 16 4.69 -17.25 12.32
N PHE A 17 4.64 -15.92 12.13
CA PHE A 17 5.08 -14.93 13.10
C PHE A 17 3.98 -14.45 14.06
N LYS A 18 2.72 -14.91 13.93
CA LYS A 18 1.60 -14.43 14.75
C LYS A 18 1.79 -14.59 16.26
N GLY A 19 2.57 -15.58 16.68
CA GLY A 19 2.90 -15.80 18.11
C GLY A 19 3.77 -14.71 18.74
N PHE A 20 4.37 -13.84 17.93
CA PHE A 20 5.19 -12.71 18.40
C PHE A 20 4.40 -11.40 18.45
N PHE A 21 3.17 -11.36 17.88
CA PHE A 21 2.33 -10.18 17.96
C PHE A 21 1.63 -10.12 19.32
N THR A 22 1.65 -8.94 19.96
CA THR A 22 0.94 -8.72 21.22
C THR A 22 -0.53 -8.43 20.96
N VAL A 23 -1.41 -9.11 21.67
CA VAL A 23 -2.86 -8.83 21.65
C VAL A 23 -3.11 -7.49 22.33
N ILE A 24 -3.84 -6.61 21.67
CA ILE A 24 -4.30 -5.33 22.23
C ILE A 24 -5.67 -5.57 22.84
N ASP A 25 -5.85 -5.16 24.10
CA ASP A 25 -7.15 -5.29 24.78
C ASP A 25 -8.14 -4.25 24.22
N PRO A 26 -9.21 -4.66 23.52
CA PRO A 26 -10.15 -3.75 22.86
C PRO A 26 -11.22 -3.20 23.82
N THR A 27 -11.11 -3.40 25.14
CA THR A 27 -12.16 -3.07 26.11
C THR A 27 -12.47 -1.57 26.24
N GLY A 28 -11.77 -0.69 25.50
CA GLY A 28 -12.01 0.75 25.47
C GLY A 28 -12.70 1.29 24.20
N VAL A 29 -12.96 0.47 23.20
CA VAL A 29 -13.56 0.91 21.93
C VAL A 29 -15.05 0.61 21.92
N THR A 30 -15.87 1.58 22.31
CA THR A 30 -17.34 1.53 22.13
C THR A 30 -17.65 2.00 20.70
N PHE A 31 -18.13 1.09 19.86
CA PHE A 31 -18.69 1.44 18.56
C PHE A 31 -20.15 1.88 18.75
N GLU A 32 -20.41 3.17 18.65
CA GLU A 32 -21.78 3.68 18.53
C GLU A 32 -22.12 3.78 17.03
N PRO A 33 -23.16 3.06 16.55
CA PRO A 33 -23.61 3.24 15.18
C PRO A 33 -24.17 4.66 15.02
N GLY A 34 -23.52 5.47 14.16
CA GLY A 34 -24.01 6.81 13.84
C GLY A 34 -25.41 6.78 13.21
N GLU A 35 -26.22 7.79 13.48
CA GLU A 35 -27.54 7.95 12.85
C GLU A 35 -27.40 7.98 11.32
N THR A 36 -28.22 7.22 10.62
CA THR A 36 -28.26 7.20 9.16
C THR A 36 -28.88 8.49 8.64
N ALA A 37 -28.02 9.44 8.24
CA ALA A 37 -28.45 10.64 7.53
C ALA A 37 -29.15 10.28 6.20
N GLY A 38 -30.15 11.05 5.79
CA GLY A 38 -30.83 10.87 4.52
C GLY A 38 -29.86 10.99 3.34
N PHE A 39 -30.07 10.23 2.26
CA PHE A 39 -29.19 10.23 1.10
C PHE A 39 -28.95 11.64 0.52
N MET A 40 -30.01 12.48 0.47
CA MET A 40 -29.90 13.86 0.00
C MET A 40 -29.13 14.77 0.95
N ASP A 41 -29.31 14.59 2.26
CA ASP A 41 -28.57 15.34 3.26
C ASP A 41 -27.07 14.98 3.18
N THR A 42 -26.76 13.70 3.00
CA THR A 42 -25.39 13.23 2.79
C THR A 42 -24.76 13.84 1.55
N LEU A 43 -25.49 13.99 0.44
CA LEU A 43 -24.97 14.59 -0.80
C LEU A 43 -24.68 16.10 -0.64
N VAL A 44 -25.50 16.83 0.10
CA VAL A 44 -25.30 18.26 0.36
C VAL A 44 -24.13 18.45 1.34
N ASP A 45 -24.06 17.61 2.37
CA ASP A 45 -23.02 17.64 3.39
C ASP A 45 -21.64 17.15 2.92
N ILE A 46 -21.53 16.61 1.69
CA ILE A 46 -20.25 16.25 1.07
C ILE A 46 -19.32 17.47 0.96
N PHE A 47 -19.86 18.66 0.69
CA PHE A 47 -19.07 19.87 0.55
C PHE A 47 -18.89 20.58 1.89
N PRO A 48 -17.64 20.68 2.40
CA PRO A 48 -17.40 21.30 3.68
C PRO A 48 -17.66 22.82 3.63
N SER A 49 -18.33 23.35 4.63
CA SER A 49 -18.53 24.80 4.78
C SER A 49 -17.23 25.57 5.08
N ASN A 50 -16.23 24.88 5.64
CA ASN A 50 -14.88 25.38 5.83
C ASN A 50 -13.88 24.21 5.85
N ILE A 51 -12.58 24.49 5.65
CA ILE A 51 -11.52 23.48 5.54
C ILE A 51 -11.21 22.79 6.90
N ILE A 52 -11.45 23.44 8.03
CA ILE A 52 -11.01 22.95 9.35
C ILE A 52 -12.09 22.05 9.99
N ALA A 53 -13.36 22.38 9.83
CA ALA A 53 -14.47 21.67 10.46
C ALA A 53 -14.50 20.16 10.15
N PRO A 54 -14.25 19.70 8.91
CA PRO A 54 -14.19 18.27 8.59
C PRO A 54 -13.20 17.48 9.42
N PHE A 55 -12.02 18.05 9.65
CA PHE A 55 -10.98 17.44 10.46
C PHE A 55 -11.33 17.45 11.95
N ALA A 56 -11.87 18.55 12.45
CA ALA A 56 -12.29 18.66 13.86
C ALA A 56 -13.44 17.72 14.22
N ASN A 57 -14.37 17.50 13.29
CA ASN A 57 -15.55 16.66 13.47
C ASN A 57 -15.38 15.22 12.98
N ALA A 58 -14.18 14.84 12.53
CA ALA A 58 -13.88 13.54 11.93
C ALA A 58 -14.86 13.14 10.81
N SER A 59 -15.35 14.11 10.02
CA SER A 59 -16.29 13.90 8.91
C SER A 59 -15.54 13.40 7.67
N MET A 60 -15.29 12.09 7.59
CA MET A 60 -14.41 11.46 6.58
C MET A 60 -14.76 11.85 5.14
N LEU A 61 -16.06 11.90 4.79
CA LEU A 61 -16.49 12.23 3.43
C LEU A 61 -16.10 13.66 3.04
N GLN A 62 -16.31 14.61 3.96
CA GLN A 62 -15.92 16.01 3.78
C GLN A 62 -14.40 16.20 3.75
N VAL A 63 -13.66 15.40 4.54
CA VAL A 63 -12.18 15.38 4.51
C VAL A 63 -11.67 14.95 3.14
N ILE A 64 -12.25 13.89 2.54
CA ILE A 64 -11.88 13.42 1.21
C ILE A 64 -12.12 14.51 0.17
N VAL A 65 -13.27 15.19 0.20
CA VAL A 65 -13.57 16.27 -0.76
C VAL A 65 -12.63 17.46 -0.56
N ALA A 66 -12.37 17.85 0.68
CA ALA A 66 -11.41 18.92 0.98
C ALA A 66 -10.00 18.56 0.47
N ALA A 67 -9.56 17.31 0.68
CA ALA A 67 -8.26 16.83 0.19
C ALA A 67 -8.18 16.83 -1.34
N LEU A 68 -9.25 16.42 -2.04
CA LEU A 68 -9.30 16.48 -3.51
C LEU A 68 -9.22 17.91 -4.02
N LEU A 69 -9.98 18.83 -3.45
CA LEU A 69 -9.95 20.25 -3.84
C LEU A 69 -8.57 20.87 -3.59
N PHE A 70 -7.95 20.55 -2.46
CA PHE A 70 -6.60 21.01 -2.13
C PHE A 70 -5.56 20.42 -3.09
N GLY A 71 -5.65 19.12 -3.40
CA GLY A 71 -4.80 18.44 -4.37
C GLY A 71 -4.91 19.04 -5.77
N PHE A 72 -6.14 19.33 -6.25
CA PHE A 72 -6.33 20.04 -7.52
C PHE A 72 -5.73 21.45 -7.49
N GLY A 73 -5.82 22.15 -6.37
CA GLY A 73 -5.18 23.46 -6.19
C GLY A 73 -3.65 23.38 -6.32
N ILE A 74 -3.03 22.38 -5.69
CA ILE A 74 -1.58 22.13 -5.80
C ILE A 74 -1.19 21.79 -7.26
N LEU A 75 -1.95 20.94 -7.94
CA LEU A 75 -1.70 20.60 -9.33
C LEU A 75 -1.82 21.81 -10.25
N ALA A 76 -2.83 22.65 -10.06
CA ALA A 76 -3.04 23.88 -10.83
C ALA A 76 -1.93 24.90 -10.61
N ALA A 77 -1.33 24.94 -9.41
CA ALA A 77 -0.21 25.82 -9.08
C ALA A 77 1.14 25.36 -9.69
N GLY A 78 1.23 24.13 -10.19
CA GLY A 78 2.43 23.56 -10.81
C GLY A 78 3.65 23.60 -9.88
N GLU A 79 4.79 24.09 -10.37
CA GLU A 79 6.05 24.17 -9.60
C GLU A 79 5.91 24.96 -8.29
N LYS A 80 5.04 25.98 -8.26
CA LYS A 80 4.79 26.79 -7.05
C LYS A 80 4.02 26.02 -5.99
N GLY A 81 3.33 24.95 -6.36
CA GLY A 81 2.61 24.06 -5.43
C GLY A 81 3.49 23.03 -4.71
N ARG A 82 4.71 22.78 -5.20
CA ARG A 82 5.63 21.77 -4.60
C ARG A 82 5.89 21.94 -3.11
N PRO A 83 6.14 23.15 -2.57
CA PRO A 83 6.34 23.31 -1.12
C PRO A 83 5.10 22.93 -0.31
N ALA A 84 3.90 23.24 -0.84
CA ALA A 84 2.64 22.87 -0.19
C ALA A 84 2.42 21.34 -0.20
N ALA A 85 2.73 20.68 -1.30
CA ALA A 85 2.71 19.22 -1.38
C ALA A 85 3.65 18.58 -0.36
N ALA A 86 4.91 19.01 -0.29
CA ALA A 86 5.89 18.50 0.67
C ALA A 86 5.48 18.73 2.14
N LEU A 87 4.84 19.87 2.43
CA LEU A 87 4.30 20.15 3.77
C LEU A 87 3.17 19.18 4.11
N VAL A 88 2.24 18.92 3.19
CA VAL A 88 1.15 17.97 3.40
C VAL A 88 1.68 16.56 3.62
N ASP A 89 2.65 16.11 2.83
CA ASP A 89 3.29 14.80 3.00
C ASP A 89 3.91 14.67 4.39
N SER A 90 4.70 15.65 4.82
CA SER A 90 5.34 15.65 6.15
C SER A 90 4.32 15.69 7.30
N LEU A 91 3.26 16.47 7.16
CA LEU A 91 2.17 16.51 8.17
C LEU A 91 1.40 15.21 8.21
N THR A 92 1.17 14.56 7.07
CA THR A 92 0.48 13.27 7.00
C THR A 92 1.26 12.20 7.75
N GLU A 93 2.57 12.08 7.50
CA GLU A 93 3.42 11.13 8.23
C GLU A 93 3.41 11.39 9.73
N PHE A 94 3.55 12.65 10.15
CA PHE A 94 3.51 13.05 11.55
C PHE A 94 2.15 12.74 12.21
N CYS A 95 1.03 13.08 11.55
CA CYS A 95 -0.32 12.86 12.08
C CYS A 95 -0.71 11.39 12.13
N LEU A 96 -0.14 10.54 11.27
CA LEU A 96 -0.38 9.09 11.32
C LEU A 96 0.39 8.41 12.46
N ILE A 97 1.61 8.84 12.72
CA ILE A 97 2.48 8.21 13.72
C ILE A 97 2.12 8.67 15.14
N LEU A 98 1.84 9.94 15.32
CA LEU A 98 1.67 10.54 16.65
C LEU A 98 0.52 9.91 17.47
N PRO A 99 -0.73 9.76 16.95
CA PRO A 99 -1.82 9.15 17.70
C PRO A 99 -1.51 7.69 18.08
N VAL A 100 -0.96 6.94 17.14
CA VAL A 100 -0.63 5.52 17.34
C VAL A 100 0.38 5.34 18.48
N VAL A 101 1.40 6.20 18.55
CA VAL A 101 2.40 6.16 19.62
C VAL A 101 1.83 6.68 20.94
N ALA A 102 0.98 7.72 20.88
CA ALA A 102 0.39 8.32 22.07
C ALA A 102 -0.60 7.40 22.78
N GLU A 103 -1.43 6.68 22.03
CA GLU A 103 -2.47 5.79 22.58
C GLU A 103 -1.92 4.45 23.03
N ASN A 104 -0.95 3.90 22.32
CA ASN A 104 -0.49 2.52 22.52
C ASN A 104 0.92 2.42 23.12
N GLY A 105 1.59 3.54 23.33
CA GLY A 105 2.94 3.60 23.91
C GLY A 105 4.03 2.95 23.02
N PRO A 106 5.26 2.81 23.57
CA PRO A 106 6.39 2.29 22.78
C PRO A 106 6.28 0.80 22.40
N GLN A 107 5.37 0.04 23.02
CA GLN A 107 5.17 -1.38 22.70
C GLN A 107 4.64 -1.59 21.27
N ILE A 108 3.83 -0.66 20.75
CA ILE A 108 3.32 -0.77 19.39
C ILE A 108 4.43 -0.60 18.35
N LEU A 109 5.47 0.17 18.66
CA LEU A 109 6.63 0.30 17.77
C LEU A 109 7.35 -1.04 17.57
N GLY A 110 7.40 -1.88 18.61
CA GLY A 110 7.91 -3.25 18.49
C GLY A 110 7.06 -4.11 17.56
N ASN A 111 5.74 -4.04 17.70
CA ASN A 111 4.81 -4.76 16.84
C ASN A 111 4.87 -4.30 15.38
N LEU A 112 4.93 -2.99 15.16
CA LEU A 112 5.11 -2.42 13.81
C LEU A 112 6.45 -2.84 13.21
N GLY A 113 7.51 -2.91 14.01
CA GLY A 113 8.81 -3.44 13.59
C GLY A 113 8.72 -4.89 13.11
N LEU A 114 7.95 -5.73 13.80
CA LEU A 114 7.70 -7.12 13.38
C LEU A 114 6.89 -7.19 12.08
N VAL A 115 5.87 -6.35 11.91
CA VAL A 115 5.09 -6.25 10.66
C VAL A 115 6.00 -5.88 9.49
N LEU A 116 6.86 -4.87 9.67
CA LEU A 116 7.83 -4.47 8.66
C LEU A 116 8.80 -5.60 8.35
N LEU A 117 9.34 -6.27 9.36
CA LEU A 117 10.25 -7.40 9.17
C LEU A 117 9.58 -8.53 8.38
N CYS A 118 8.34 -8.91 8.72
CA CYS A 118 7.56 -9.90 7.98
C CYS A 118 7.34 -9.47 6.52
N ALA A 119 6.99 -8.21 6.27
CA ALA A 119 6.79 -7.68 4.93
C ALA A 119 8.09 -7.73 4.12
N TYR A 120 9.23 -7.30 4.67
CA TYR A 120 10.52 -7.35 3.98
C TYR A 120 10.98 -8.77 3.67
N ILE A 121 10.77 -9.71 4.60
CA ILE A 121 11.03 -11.15 4.34
C ILE A 121 10.12 -11.62 3.20
N GLY A 122 8.85 -11.24 3.20
CA GLY A 122 7.89 -11.54 2.15
C GLY A 122 8.32 -11.01 0.78
N TYR A 123 8.76 -9.75 0.71
CA TYR A 123 9.29 -9.13 -0.53
C TYR A 123 10.50 -9.87 -1.06
N PHE A 124 11.45 -10.18 -0.18
CA PHE A 124 12.67 -10.89 -0.55
C PHE A 124 12.38 -12.29 -1.09
N LEU A 125 11.57 -13.07 -0.37
CA LEU A 125 11.19 -14.42 -0.79
C LEU A 125 10.39 -14.40 -2.09
N HIS A 126 9.46 -13.46 -2.25
CA HIS A 126 8.69 -13.30 -3.48
C HIS A 126 9.61 -12.99 -4.67
N ALA A 127 10.53 -12.04 -4.51
CA ALA A 127 11.50 -11.69 -5.55
C ALA A 127 12.39 -12.89 -5.93
N VAL A 128 12.93 -13.60 -4.93
CA VAL A 128 13.85 -14.72 -5.16
C VAL A 128 13.12 -15.94 -5.74
N ILE A 129 11.94 -16.27 -5.25
CA ILE A 129 11.22 -17.48 -5.67
C ILE A 129 10.37 -17.20 -6.92
N VAL A 130 9.44 -16.25 -6.82
CA VAL A 130 8.42 -16.05 -7.87
C VAL A 130 9.00 -15.37 -9.08
N TYR A 131 9.73 -14.26 -8.92
CA TYR A 131 10.30 -13.56 -10.06
C TYR A 131 11.42 -14.37 -10.72
N SER A 132 12.27 -15.07 -9.96
CA SER A 132 13.29 -15.93 -10.54
C SER A 132 12.70 -17.09 -11.31
N ALA A 133 11.65 -17.73 -10.77
CA ALA A 133 10.96 -18.81 -11.45
C ALA A 133 10.27 -18.34 -12.73
N THR A 134 9.54 -17.23 -12.67
CA THR A 134 8.82 -16.68 -13.85
C THR A 134 9.77 -16.22 -14.93
N VAL A 135 10.85 -15.50 -14.60
CA VAL A 135 11.84 -15.02 -15.56
C VAL A 135 12.56 -16.19 -16.23
N LYS A 136 12.91 -17.24 -15.47
CA LYS A 136 13.59 -18.42 -16.03
C LYS A 136 12.64 -19.29 -16.86
N ALA A 137 11.40 -19.54 -16.36
CA ALA A 137 10.47 -20.45 -17.00
C ALA A 137 9.79 -19.84 -18.24
N LEU A 138 9.43 -18.55 -18.18
CA LEU A 138 8.67 -17.86 -19.23
C LEU A 138 9.58 -16.99 -20.11
N GLY A 139 10.56 -16.32 -19.51
CA GLY A 139 11.44 -15.39 -20.21
C GLY A 139 12.72 -16.02 -20.77
N GLY A 140 13.10 -17.23 -20.32
CA GLY A 140 14.35 -17.88 -20.73
C GLY A 140 15.62 -17.13 -20.29
N VAL A 141 15.50 -16.07 -19.51
CA VAL A 141 16.61 -15.24 -19.02
C VAL A 141 17.09 -15.77 -17.66
N SER A 142 18.41 -15.74 -17.42
CA SER A 142 18.90 -16.13 -16.10
C SER A 142 18.46 -15.12 -15.03
N PRO A 143 18.00 -15.56 -13.85
CA PRO A 143 17.57 -14.65 -12.78
C PRO A 143 18.63 -13.64 -12.37
N LEU A 144 19.89 -14.05 -12.28
CA LEU A 144 21.01 -13.15 -11.97
C LEU A 144 21.20 -12.06 -13.01
N ALA A 145 21.12 -12.39 -14.31
CA ALA A 145 21.20 -11.41 -15.38
C ALA A 145 20.02 -10.44 -15.33
N PHE A 146 18.81 -10.93 -15.03
CA PHE A 146 17.62 -10.12 -14.85
C PHE A 146 17.81 -9.12 -13.70
N PHE A 147 18.11 -9.58 -12.49
CA PHE A 147 18.28 -8.68 -11.34
C PHE A 147 19.43 -7.69 -11.55
N LYS A 148 20.54 -8.11 -12.16
CA LYS A 148 21.65 -7.22 -12.49
C LYS A 148 21.24 -6.14 -13.50
N GLY A 149 20.47 -6.52 -14.53
CA GLY A 149 19.98 -5.58 -15.54
C GLY A 149 18.92 -4.61 -15.01
N MET A 150 18.06 -5.07 -14.09
CA MET A 150 17.00 -4.28 -13.49
C MET A 150 17.43 -3.47 -12.26
N PHE A 151 18.66 -3.68 -11.77
CA PHE A 151 19.15 -3.03 -10.55
C PHE A 151 18.98 -1.50 -10.53
N PRO A 152 19.27 -0.74 -11.61
CA PRO A 152 19.08 0.71 -11.64
C PRO A 152 17.61 1.09 -11.42
N ALA A 153 16.68 0.37 -12.06
CA ALA A 153 15.24 0.61 -11.88
C ALA A 153 14.77 0.23 -10.46
N MET A 154 15.30 -0.85 -9.89
CA MET A 154 15.01 -1.25 -8.50
C MET A 154 15.51 -0.21 -7.50
N ALA A 155 16.73 0.32 -7.68
CA ALA A 155 17.29 1.36 -6.83
C ALA A 155 16.47 2.67 -6.90
N MET A 156 16.03 3.05 -8.11
CA MET A 156 15.17 4.21 -8.32
C MET A 156 13.79 4.01 -7.68
N ALA A 157 13.19 2.82 -7.83
CA ALA A 157 11.91 2.49 -7.22
C ALA A 157 11.98 2.55 -5.69
N PHE A 158 13.06 2.03 -5.12
CA PHE A 158 13.29 2.06 -3.66
C PHE A 158 13.43 3.50 -3.14
N SER A 159 14.18 4.35 -3.85
CA SER A 159 14.42 5.74 -3.41
C SER A 159 13.23 6.66 -3.63
N SER A 160 12.46 6.46 -4.71
CA SER A 160 11.29 7.31 -5.04
C SER A 160 9.99 6.83 -4.41
N ALA A 161 9.94 5.57 -3.94
CA ALA A 161 8.73 4.88 -3.49
C ALA A 161 7.56 5.00 -4.50
N SER A 162 7.86 5.17 -5.81
CA SER A 162 6.87 5.41 -6.86
C SER A 162 7.07 4.49 -8.06
N SER A 163 6.09 3.64 -8.35
CA SER A 163 6.09 2.79 -9.54
C SER A 163 6.00 3.61 -10.82
N VAL A 164 5.19 4.68 -10.81
CA VAL A 164 5.03 5.58 -11.96
C VAL A 164 6.29 6.41 -12.19
N GLY A 165 6.90 6.94 -11.13
CA GLY A 165 8.16 7.70 -11.22
C GLY A 165 9.33 6.88 -11.75
N THR A 166 9.32 5.57 -11.52
CA THR A 166 10.37 4.64 -11.97
C THR A 166 10.17 4.16 -13.42
N LEU A 167 8.99 4.34 -13.97
CA LEU A 167 8.59 3.78 -15.26
C LEU A 167 9.56 4.07 -16.43
N PRO A 168 10.08 5.29 -16.61
CA PRO A 168 11.03 5.58 -17.70
C PRO A 168 12.29 4.74 -17.61
N LEU A 169 12.87 4.63 -16.42
CA LEU A 169 14.10 3.85 -16.20
C LEU A 169 13.82 2.34 -16.28
N ASN A 170 12.65 1.91 -15.84
CA ASN A 170 12.20 0.52 -15.97
C ASN A 170 12.09 0.11 -17.45
N LEU A 171 11.51 0.97 -18.30
CA LEU A 171 11.47 0.79 -19.74
C LEU A 171 12.86 0.61 -20.33
N GLU A 172 13.78 1.51 -20.03
CA GLU A 172 15.15 1.47 -20.52
C GLU A 172 15.89 0.17 -20.11
N CYS A 173 15.78 -0.22 -18.82
CA CYS A 173 16.37 -1.45 -18.32
C CYS A 173 15.79 -2.70 -19.00
N THR A 174 14.48 -2.71 -19.24
CA THR A 174 13.77 -3.82 -19.87
C THR A 174 14.15 -3.97 -21.37
N GLU A 175 14.27 -2.85 -22.09
CA GLU A 175 14.78 -2.84 -23.48
C GLU A 175 16.21 -3.36 -23.56
N ARG A 176 17.09 -2.97 -22.64
CA ARG A 176 18.47 -3.46 -22.55
C ARG A 176 18.56 -4.98 -22.29
N LEU A 177 17.56 -5.56 -21.63
CA LEU A 177 17.43 -7.00 -21.41
C LEU A 177 16.89 -7.75 -22.63
N GLY A 178 16.55 -7.05 -23.72
CA GLY A 178 16.13 -7.63 -24.99
C GLY A 178 14.60 -7.60 -25.23
N ALA A 179 13.83 -6.94 -24.37
CA ALA A 179 12.39 -6.78 -24.63
C ALA A 179 12.16 -5.79 -25.77
N ARG A 180 11.15 -6.07 -26.61
CA ARG A 180 10.74 -5.17 -27.68
C ARG A 180 10.07 -3.93 -27.08
N ARG A 181 10.46 -2.76 -27.58
CA ARG A 181 9.99 -1.46 -27.08
C ARG A 181 8.47 -1.28 -27.20
N ASP A 182 7.88 -1.71 -28.30
CA ASP A 182 6.44 -1.64 -28.54
C ASP A 182 5.65 -2.44 -27.48
N ILE A 183 6.14 -3.60 -27.09
CA ILE A 183 5.54 -4.43 -26.04
C ILE A 183 5.81 -3.83 -24.66
N ALA A 184 7.06 -3.46 -24.37
CA ALA A 184 7.45 -2.91 -23.08
C ALA A 184 6.70 -1.61 -22.74
N SER A 185 6.54 -0.70 -23.72
CA SER A 185 5.84 0.58 -23.54
C SER A 185 4.34 0.44 -23.27
N PHE A 186 3.74 -0.70 -23.60
CA PHE A 186 2.35 -1.01 -23.26
C PHE A 186 2.25 -1.78 -21.93
N VAL A 187 3.06 -2.83 -21.77
CA VAL A 187 2.96 -3.77 -20.65
C VAL A 187 3.43 -3.15 -19.32
N LEU A 188 4.51 -2.36 -19.33
CA LEU A 188 5.06 -1.80 -18.09
C LEU A 188 4.16 -0.73 -17.45
N PRO A 189 3.57 0.24 -18.17
CA PRO A 189 2.60 1.15 -17.59
C PRO A 189 1.36 0.44 -17.04
N LEU A 190 0.86 -0.56 -17.76
CA LEU A 190 -0.25 -1.37 -17.30
C LEU A 190 0.12 -2.16 -16.04
N GLY A 191 1.29 -2.77 -16.01
CA GLY A 191 1.79 -3.50 -14.85
C GLY A 191 2.02 -2.62 -13.62
N ALA A 192 2.44 -1.38 -13.81
CA ALA A 192 2.66 -0.43 -12.73
C ALA A 192 1.39 -0.08 -11.94
N THR A 193 0.20 -0.33 -12.50
CA THR A 193 -1.09 -0.09 -11.86
C THR A 193 -1.85 -1.37 -11.50
N ILE A 194 -1.74 -2.43 -12.32
CA ILE A 194 -2.53 -3.66 -12.14
C ILE A 194 -1.77 -4.74 -11.36
N ASN A 195 -0.45 -4.72 -11.36
CA ASN A 195 0.37 -5.77 -10.75
C ASN A 195 1.26 -5.22 -9.63
N MET A 196 0.64 -4.90 -8.50
CA MET A 196 1.32 -4.36 -7.32
C MET A 196 1.55 -5.45 -6.26
N ASP A 197 2.45 -6.38 -6.53
CA ASP A 197 2.74 -7.51 -5.65
C ASP A 197 3.25 -7.06 -4.26
N GLY A 198 4.02 -5.98 -4.19
CA GLY A 198 4.49 -5.41 -2.92
C GLY A 198 3.34 -4.90 -2.05
N THR A 199 2.40 -4.15 -2.62
CA THR A 199 1.19 -3.69 -1.92
C THR A 199 0.37 -4.87 -1.42
N ALA A 200 0.18 -5.88 -2.25
CA ALA A 200 -0.55 -7.09 -1.90
C ALA A 200 0.08 -7.86 -0.72
N ILE A 201 1.41 -8.00 -0.71
CA ILE A 201 2.15 -8.61 0.40
C ILE A 201 1.92 -7.82 1.69
N TYR A 202 2.07 -6.51 1.64
CA TYR A 202 1.87 -5.64 2.80
C TYR A 202 0.45 -5.75 3.35
N GLN A 203 -0.58 -5.68 2.51
CA GLN A 203 -1.98 -5.84 2.90
C GLN A 203 -2.25 -7.21 3.54
N GLY A 204 -1.68 -8.28 3.00
CA GLY A 204 -1.79 -9.62 3.57
C GLY A 204 -1.16 -9.73 4.97
N VAL A 205 0.02 -9.17 5.16
CA VAL A 205 0.69 -9.11 6.49
C VAL A 205 -0.14 -8.28 7.47
N CYS A 206 -0.60 -7.10 7.06
CA CYS A 206 -1.41 -6.23 7.92
C CYS A 206 -2.74 -6.87 8.33
N ALA A 207 -3.41 -7.58 7.42
CA ALA A 207 -4.67 -8.26 7.73
C ALA A 207 -4.50 -9.32 8.84
N VAL A 208 -3.45 -10.14 8.74
CA VAL A 208 -3.15 -11.14 9.78
C VAL A 208 -2.72 -10.47 11.08
N PHE A 209 -1.93 -9.40 11.00
CA PHE A 209 -1.50 -8.65 12.17
C PHE A 209 -2.69 -8.05 12.92
N ILE A 210 -3.59 -7.37 12.22
CA ILE A 210 -4.78 -6.74 12.82
C ILE A 210 -5.68 -7.83 13.45
N ALA A 211 -5.97 -8.92 12.73
CA ALA A 211 -6.74 -10.03 13.27
C ALA A 211 -6.13 -10.58 14.57
N THR A 212 -4.80 -10.74 14.59
CA THR A 212 -4.08 -11.23 15.79
C THR A 212 -4.16 -10.24 16.95
N CYS A 213 -4.02 -8.92 16.67
CA CYS A 213 -4.13 -7.88 17.71
C CYS A 213 -5.51 -7.85 18.38
N TYR A 214 -6.56 -8.15 17.62
CA TYR A 214 -7.93 -8.24 18.15
C TYR A 214 -8.31 -9.64 18.63
N GLY A 215 -7.36 -10.58 18.71
CA GLY A 215 -7.62 -11.94 19.19
C GLY A 215 -8.51 -12.78 18.28
N VAL A 216 -8.61 -12.42 16.99
CA VAL A 216 -9.40 -13.13 15.99
C VAL A 216 -8.54 -14.16 15.28
N ASP A 217 -8.88 -15.43 15.42
CA ASP A 217 -8.26 -16.50 14.63
C ASP A 217 -8.91 -16.61 13.25
N LEU A 218 -8.11 -16.35 12.22
CA LEU A 218 -8.59 -16.39 10.83
C LEU A 218 -8.80 -17.84 10.38
N THR A 219 -10.02 -18.15 9.95
CA THR A 219 -10.35 -19.42 9.29
C THR A 219 -9.81 -19.45 7.87
N LEU A 220 -9.64 -20.65 7.29
CA LEU A 220 -9.17 -20.81 5.91
C LEU A 220 -10.07 -20.07 4.91
N GLY A 221 -11.39 -20.05 5.10
CA GLY A 221 -12.34 -19.32 4.26
C GLY A 221 -12.09 -17.81 4.30
N GLN A 222 -11.86 -17.24 5.49
CA GLN A 222 -11.52 -15.82 5.66
C GLN A 222 -10.18 -15.48 5.02
N MET A 223 -9.17 -16.36 5.14
CA MET A 223 -7.88 -16.17 4.48
C MET A 223 -8.03 -16.11 2.94
N ILE A 224 -8.84 -17.00 2.35
CA ILE A 224 -9.13 -16.97 0.91
C ILE A 224 -9.83 -15.64 0.53
N THR A 225 -10.79 -15.20 1.34
CA THR A 225 -11.47 -13.91 1.11
C THR A 225 -10.47 -12.75 1.15
N ILE A 226 -9.55 -12.72 2.11
CA ILE A 226 -8.49 -11.70 2.20
C ILE A 226 -7.62 -11.74 0.94
N VAL A 227 -7.22 -12.93 0.47
CA VAL A 227 -6.43 -13.05 -0.77
C VAL A 227 -7.17 -12.44 -1.96
N LEU A 228 -8.46 -12.74 -2.11
CA LEU A 228 -9.26 -12.21 -3.21
C LEU A 228 -9.46 -10.69 -3.11
N THR A 229 -9.86 -10.19 -1.94
CA THR A 229 -10.11 -8.76 -1.73
C THR A 229 -8.83 -7.93 -1.82
N ALA A 230 -7.72 -8.36 -1.23
CA ALA A 230 -6.44 -7.68 -1.33
C ALA A 230 -5.88 -7.70 -2.76
N THR A 231 -6.11 -8.79 -3.53
CA THR A 231 -5.74 -8.82 -4.96
C THR A 231 -6.54 -7.77 -5.74
N LEU A 232 -7.84 -7.66 -5.51
CA LEU A 232 -8.68 -6.65 -6.17
C LEU A 232 -8.31 -5.22 -5.74
N ALA A 233 -8.08 -5.01 -4.44
CA ALA A 233 -7.64 -3.71 -3.90
C ALA A 233 -6.28 -3.28 -4.47
N SER A 234 -5.31 -4.20 -4.58
CA SER A 234 -3.99 -3.89 -5.14
C SER A 234 -4.06 -3.45 -6.61
N ILE A 235 -5.04 -3.94 -7.40
CA ILE A 235 -5.26 -3.52 -8.79
C ILE A 235 -5.73 -2.05 -8.87
N GLY A 236 -6.46 -1.58 -7.86
CA GLY A 236 -6.96 -0.19 -7.81
C GLY A 236 -5.97 0.82 -7.21
N THR A 237 -4.85 0.35 -6.68
CA THR A 237 -3.88 1.21 -6.00
C THR A 237 -3.08 2.05 -6.99
N ALA A 238 -2.94 3.35 -6.73
CA ALA A 238 -2.12 4.23 -7.53
C ALA A 238 -0.62 3.96 -7.33
N GLY A 239 0.20 4.10 -8.37
CA GLY A 239 1.66 3.90 -8.32
C GLY A 239 2.44 5.09 -7.72
N VAL A 240 1.91 5.72 -6.67
CA VAL A 240 2.48 6.88 -5.98
C VAL A 240 2.82 6.53 -4.53
N PRO A 241 3.74 7.27 -3.89
CA PRO A 241 4.12 6.99 -2.51
C PRO A 241 2.93 6.95 -1.54
N GLY A 242 2.91 5.97 -0.64
CA GLY A 242 1.91 5.87 0.43
C GLY A 242 0.54 5.32 0.02
N SER A 243 0.22 5.20 -1.26
CA SER A 243 -1.12 4.79 -1.72
C SER A 243 -1.55 3.40 -1.24
N GLY A 244 -0.61 2.47 -1.07
CA GLY A 244 -0.90 1.11 -0.62
C GLY A 244 -1.28 0.99 0.87
N VAL A 245 -1.05 2.05 1.66
CA VAL A 245 -1.37 2.07 3.10
C VAL A 245 -2.82 2.51 3.33
N VAL A 246 -3.37 3.29 2.41
CA VAL A 246 -4.71 3.90 2.54
C VAL A 246 -5.83 2.95 2.10
N MET A 247 -5.52 1.91 1.35
CA MET A 247 -6.44 0.88 0.88
C MET A 247 -6.53 -0.31 1.83
#